data_f8f3cd0a3d61d4fcf352015ce73ba1ed
#
_entry.id   f8f3cd0a3d61d4fcf352015ce73ba1ed
#
_cell.length_a   1.000
_cell.length_b   1.000
_cell.length_c   1.000
_cell.angle_alpha   90.00
_cell.angle_beta   90.00
_cell.angle_gamma   90.00
#
_symmetry.space_group_name_H-M   'P 1'
#
loop_
_entity.id
_entity.type
_entity.pdbx_description
1 polymer ?
#
loop_
_entity_poly.entity_id
_entity_poly.type
_entity_poly.pdbx_seq_one_letter_code
_entity_poly.pdbx_strand_id
1 'polypeptide(L)'
;MRMFNLGTIWCRCLVVVIGTGLLAPTTAAQDTVPAAGAVPAPSPGPPRKAATQRRVQAPSFVPLNTTHQQYLDKILTYWQARTDKVKTYRAEFERWEFDTVFGPAATFKTYSSGQLKYSDPDKGLFKVQQVLTYTPPAGEGQKPRYLPSADSHGEHWVCDGQSVYEFDYQNKRVVQQVLPASLRGKAIADGPLPFLFGANAADIKRRYWLQVITPSTSKGEYWLEAYPKTMADAGSFLKVHIIIDEKDFLPKGLVLFDRNFKQGKNHSRTVFNFK
;
A
#
# COMPACT_ATOMS: atom_id res chain seq x y z
N MET A 1 1.73 17.93 7.83
CA MET A 1 0.85 17.62 6.72
C MET A 1 1.40 16.35 6.05
N ARG A 2 0.81 15.18 6.31
CA ARG A 2 1.38 13.91 5.82
C ARG A 2 0.75 13.60 4.48
N MET A 3 1.49 13.83 3.39
CA MET A 3 1.17 13.30 2.08
C MET A 3 1.07 11.78 2.18
N PHE A 4 0.08 11.18 1.49
CA PHE A 4 0.02 9.73 1.26
C PHE A 4 1.22 9.39 0.37
N ASN A 5 2.30 8.99 1.00
CA ASN A 5 3.52 8.57 0.33
C ASN A 5 3.46 7.05 0.20
N LEU A 6 3.55 6.51 -1.01
CA LEU A 6 3.63 5.07 -1.24
C LEU A 6 4.80 4.46 -0.48
N GLY A 7 5.92 5.19 -0.36
CA GLY A 7 7.04 4.82 0.52
C GLY A 7 6.60 4.67 1.97
N THR A 8 5.66 5.50 2.45
CA THR A 8 5.09 5.38 3.80
C THR A 8 4.15 4.18 3.92
N ILE A 9 3.45 3.78 2.85
CA ILE A 9 2.64 2.55 2.81
C ILE A 9 3.58 1.34 2.83
N TRP A 10 4.64 1.34 2.05
CA TRP A 10 5.67 0.30 2.06
C TRP A 10 6.35 0.18 3.43
N CYS A 11 6.76 1.30 3.98
CA CYS A 11 7.42 1.38 5.27
C CYS A 11 6.49 0.96 6.43
N ARG A 12 5.21 1.33 6.40
CA ARG A 12 4.23 0.98 7.44
C ARG A 12 3.78 -0.47 7.40
N CYS A 13 3.63 -1.08 6.23
CA CYS A 13 3.32 -2.50 6.15
C CYS A 13 4.50 -3.38 6.58
N LEU A 14 5.74 -2.92 6.37
CA LEU A 14 6.95 -3.59 6.89
C LEU A 14 7.10 -3.44 8.41
N VAL A 15 6.68 -2.30 8.99
CA VAL A 15 6.84 -1.99 10.43
C VAL A 15 5.75 -2.64 11.30
N VAL A 16 4.57 -2.94 10.77
CA VAL A 16 3.46 -3.54 11.55
C VAL A 16 3.73 -5.01 11.93
N VAL A 17 4.72 -5.67 11.32
CA VAL A 17 5.13 -7.05 11.72
C VAL A 17 6.11 -7.05 12.90
N ILE A 18 6.67 -5.91 13.29
CA ILE A 18 7.53 -5.83 14.49
C ILE A 18 6.62 -5.63 15.70
N GLY A 19 6.11 -6.73 16.24
CA GLY A 19 5.50 -6.76 17.56
C GLY A 19 6.48 -6.20 18.60
N THR A 20 6.04 -5.19 19.34
CA THR A 20 6.74 -4.52 20.42
C THR A 20 7.13 -5.51 21.52
N GLY A 21 8.31 -6.10 21.40
CA GLY A 21 9.04 -6.72 22.48
C GLY A 21 10.10 -5.73 22.96
N LEU A 22 9.73 -4.76 23.77
CA LEU A 22 10.66 -3.93 24.53
C LEU A 22 11.23 -4.80 25.67
N LEU A 23 12.37 -5.43 25.43
CA LEU A 23 13.27 -5.88 26.49
C LEU A 23 14.23 -4.73 26.79
N ALA A 24 14.01 -4.06 27.91
CA ALA A 24 14.93 -3.11 28.48
C ALA A 24 16.22 -3.83 28.94
N PRO A 25 17.42 -3.30 28.70
CA PRO A 25 18.63 -3.83 29.29
C PRO A 25 18.68 -3.43 30.77
N THR A 26 18.71 -4.40 31.67
CA THR A 26 19.02 -4.23 33.07
C THR A 26 20.51 -4.01 33.21
N THR A 27 20.94 -2.78 33.43
CA THR A 27 22.27 -2.49 34.03
C THR A 27 22.16 -2.60 35.53
N ALA A 28 22.88 -3.53 36.12
CA ALA A 28 23.08 -3.64 37.55
C ALA A 28 24.01 -2.53 38.03
N ALA A 29 23.51 -1.64 38.86
CA ALA A 29 24.32 -0.84 39.75
C ALA A 29 23.84 -1.12 41.18
N GLN A 30 24.70 -1.72 41.97
CA GLN A 30 24.52 -1.89 43.42
C GLN A 30 24.82 -0.54 44.08
N ASP A 31 23.83 0.04 44.73
CA ASP A 31 24.04 0.99 45.79
C ASP A 31 23.06 0.72 46.94
N THR A 32 23.65 0.51 48.10
CA THR A 32 22.99 0.28 49.38
C THR A 32 22.43 1.56 49.96
N VAL A 33 21.11 1.58 50.23
CA VAL A 33 20.46 2.65 51.03
C VAL A 33 19.41 2.00 51.97
N PRO A 34 19.26 2.51 53.21
CA PRO A 34 18.64 1.79 54.32
C PRO A 34 17.11 1.82 54.30
N ALA A 35 16.56 0.85 55.03
CA ALA A 35 15.13 0.61 55.17
C ALA A 35 14.33 1.80 55.68
N ALA A 36 13.29 2.18 54.94
CA ALA A 36 12.21 3.02 55.45
C ALA A 36 10.87 2.62 54.82
N GLY A 37 9.93 2.24 55.68
CA GLY A 37 8.48 2.39 55.50
C GLY A 37 7.84 1.53 54.38
N ALA A 38 7.13 0.47 54.74
CA ALA A 38 6.24 -0.29 53.89
C ALA A 38 5.12 0.60 53.36
N VAL A 39 5.13 0.86 52.05
CA VAL A 39 4.02 1.46 51.32
C VAL A 39 3.02 0.35 50.98
N PRO A 40 1.71 0.46 51.32
CA PRO A 40 0.73 -0.56 51.00
C PRO A 40 0.59 -0.72 49.47
N ALA A 41 0.54 -1.98 49.01
CA ALA A 41 0.38 -2.35 47.64
C ALA A 41 -0.90 -1.72 47.06
N PRO A 42 -0.88 -1.17 45.83
CA PRO A 42 -2.09 -0.63 45.21
C PRO A 42 -3.10 -1.76 44.95
N SER A 43 -4.33 -1.53 45.38
CA SER A 43 -5.45 -2.45 45.13
C SER A 43 -5.59 -2.81 43.65
N PRO A 44 -5.92 -4.06 43.28
CA PRO A 44 -6.16 -4.42 41.90
C PRO A 44 -7.34 -3.62 41.36
N GLY A 45 -7.06 -2.76 40.39
CA GLY A 45 -8.08 -1.97 39.69
C GLY A 45 -9.07 -2.89 38.95
N PRO A 46 -10.28 -2.40 38.63
CA PRO A 46 -11.28 -3.20 37.98
C PRO A 46 -10.75 -3.78 36.66
N PRO A 47 -11.16 -5.01 36.27
CA PRO A 47 -10.66 -5.67 35.07
C PRO A 47 -10.87 -4.75 33.86
N ARG A 48 -9.79 -4.36 33.17
CA ARG A 48 -9.86 -3.64 31.92
C ARG A 48 -10.73 -4.47 30.96
N LYS A 49 -11.90 -3.95 30.58
CA LYS A 49 -12.71 -4.53 29.52
C LYS A 49 -11.80 -4.80 28.33
N ALA A 50 -11.71 -6.06 27.91
CA ALA A 50 -10.95 -6.45 26.75
C ALA A 50 -11.36 -5.55 25.58
N ALA A 51 -10.41 -4.83 25.02
CA ALA A 51 -10.66 -3.97 23.87
C ALA A 51 -11.27 -4.85 22.78
N THR A 52 -12.51 -4.63 22.43
CA THR A 52 -13.20 -5.35 21.36
C THR A 52 -12.36 -5.15 20.10
N GLN A 53 -11.66 -6.19 19.65
CA GLN A 53 -10.87 -6.13 18.43
C GLN A 53 -11.82 -5.71 17.30
N ARG A 54 -11.64 -4.50 16.79
CA ARG A 54 -12.37 -4.02 15.61
C ARG A 54 -12.06 -4.97 14.46
N ARG A 55 -13.05 -5.75 14.05
CA ARG A 55 -12.96 -6.60 12.86
C ARG A 55 -13.31 -5.77 11.64
N VAL A 56 -12.59 -5.98 10.54
CA VAL A 56 -12.98 -5.41 9.25
C VAL A 56 -14.29 -6.09 8.81
N GLN A 57 -15.26 -5.30 8.38
CA GLN A 57 -16.55 -5.82 7.93
C GLN A 57 -16.44 -6.34 6.50
N ALA A 58 -16.99 -7.51 6.25
CA ALA A 58 -17.06 -8.06 4.89
C ALA A 58 -17.96 -7.18 4.00
N PRO A 59 -17.60 -6.97 2.73
CA PRO A 59 -18.44 -6.24 1.79
C PRO A 59 -19.69 -7.05 1.41
N SER A 60 -20.71 -6.34 0.91
CA SER A 60 -22.04 -6.90 0.64
C SER A 60 -22.08 -8.01 -0.43
N PHE A 61 -21.07 -8.13 -1.27
CA PHE A 61 -20.99 -9.17 -2.29
C PHE A 61 -20.54 -10.54 -1.74
N VAL A 62 -20.14 -10.60 -0.48
CA VAL A 62 -19.67 -11.85 0.15
C VAL A 62 -20.84 -12.54 0.85
N PRO A 63 -21.02 -13.87 0.63
CA PRO A 63 -20.22 -14.76 -0.23
C PRO A 63 -20.56 -14.62 -1.72
N LEU A 64 -19.56 -14.87 -2.60
CA LEU A 64 -19.82 -14.98 -4.02
C LEU A 64 -20.65 -16.26 -4.30
N ASN A 65 -21.48 -16.21 -5.34
CA ASN A 65 -22.10 -17.43 -5.86
C ASN A 65 -21.04 -18.34 -6.53
N THR A 66 -21.37 -19.62 -6.70
CA THR A 66 -20.44 -20.63 -7.21
C THR A 66 -19.84 -20.26 -8.58
N THR A 67 -20.64 -19.73 -9.49
CA THR A 67 -20.19 -19.35 -10.84
C THR A 67 -19.18 -18.19 -10.78
N HIS A 68 -19.48 -17.15 -10.00
CA HIS A 68 -18.59 -16.01 -9.85
C HIS A 68 -17.29 -16.41 -9.12
N GLN A 69 -17.39 -17.31 -8.13
CA GLN A 69 -16.21 -17.82 -7.43
C GLN A 69 -15.29 -18.61 -8.38
N GLN A 70 -15.86 -19.52 -9.17
CA GLN A 70 -15.08 -20.30 -10.15
C GLN A 70 -14.42 -19.41 -11.21
N TYR A 71 -15.12 -18.38 -11.68
CA TYR A 71 -14.56 -17.43 -12.64
C TYR A 71 -13.40 -16.62 -12.04
N LEU A 72 -13.56 -16.10 -10.82
CA LEU A 72 -12.50 -15.43 -10.09
C LEU A 72 -11.29 -16.35 -9.89
N ASP A 73 -11.51 -17.58 -9.44
CA ASP A 73 -10.45 -18.56 -9.18
C ASP A 73 -9.66 -18.90 -10.44
N LYS A 74 -10.34 -18.98 -11.59
CA LYS A 74 -9.71 -19.17 -12.89
C LYS A 74 -8.77 -18.01 -13.23
N ILE A 75 -9.22 -16.76 -13.09
CA ILE A 75 -8.40 -15.57 -13.36
C ILE A 75 -7.17 -15.55 -12.41
N LEU A 76 -7.37 -15.79 -11.12
CA LEU A 76 -6.29 -15.80 -10.14
C LEU A 76 -5.25 -16.90 -10.44
N THR A 77 -5.69 -18.07 -10.88
CA THR A 77 -4.80 -19.18 -11.25
C THR A 77 -3.92 -18.82 -12.45
N TYR A 78 -4.51 -18.23 -13.51
CA TYR A 78 -3.74 -17.78 -14.67
C TYR A 78 -2.79 -16.65 -14.32
N TRP A 79 -3.23 -15.69 -13.52
CA TRP A 79 -2.40 -14.59 -13.07
C TRP A 79 -1.20 -15.09 -12.27
N GLN A 80 -1.42 -15.99 -11.31
CA GLN A 80 -0.33 -16.62 -10.56
C GLN A 80 0.64 -17.36 -11.49
N ALA A 81 0.13 -18.24 -12.35
CA ALA A 81 0.95 -19.00 -13.28
C ALA A 81 1.81 -18.13 -14.22
N ARG A 82 1.34 -16.91 -14.51
CA ARG A 82 2.10 -15.93 -15.29
C ARG A 82 3.16 -15.23 -14.45
N THR A 83 2.79 -14.74 -13.28
CA THR A 83 3.71 -13.99 -12.40
C THR A 83 4.82 -14.87 -11.85
N ASP A 84 4.59 -16.16 -11.61
CA ASP A 84 5.62 -17.11 -11.18
C ASP A 84 6.76 -17.28 -12.20
N LYS A 85 6.48 -16.99 -13.47
CA LYS A 85 7.47 -17.05 -14.57
C LYS A 85 8.26 -15.75 -14.74
N VAL A 86 7.86 -14.67 -14.08
CA VAL A 86 8.50 -13.36 -14.20
C VAL A 86 9.75 -13.32 -13.32
N LYS A 87 10.94 -13.38 -13.94
CA LYS A 87 12.22 -13.26 -13.24
C LYS A 87 12.68 -11.81 -13.13
N THR A 88 12.38 -11.02 -14.14
CA THR A 88 12.65 -9.58 -14.16
C THR A 88 11.49 -8.86 -14.82
N TYR A 89 11.20 -7.66 -14.33
CA TYR A 89 10.16 -6.82 -14.89
C TYR A 89 10.60 -5.36 -14.86
N ARG A 90 10.23 -4.63 -15.90
CA ARG A 90 10.37 -3.18 -15.97
C ARG A 90 9.13 -2.59 -16.60
N ALA A 91 8.61 -1.55 -15.99
CA ALA A 91 7.53 -0.75 -16.55
C ALA A 91 7.79 0.73 -16.30
N GLU A 92 7.30 1.57 -17.17
CA GLU A 92 7.03 2.96 -16.89
C GLU A 92 5.63 3.06 -16.31
N PHE A 93 5.40 4.03 -15.45
CA PHE A 93 4.08 4.27 -14.90
C PHE A 93 3.69 5.73 -14.97
N GLU A 94 2.40 5.94 -15.06
CA GLU A 94 1.74 7.21 -14.80
C GLU A 94 0.87 7.07 -13.55
N ARG A 95 0.83 8.11 -12.74
CA ARG A 95 0.05 8.13 -11.49
C ARG A 95 -0.74 9.43 -11.38
N TRP A 96 -2.02 9.31 -11.09
CA TRP A 96 -2.93 10.44 -10.80
C TRP A 96 -3.42 10.33 -9.37
N GLU A 97 -3.25 11.38 -8.59
CA GLU A 97 -3.71 11.44 -7.20
C GLU A 97 -4.86 12.43 -7.09
N PHE A 98 -6.00 11.91 -6.66
CA PHE A 98 -7.21 12.69 -6.39
C PHE A 98 -7.34 12.89 -4.88
N ASP A 99 -7.56 14.12 -4.46
CA ASP A 99 -7.66 14.50 -3.05
C ASP A 99 -8.85 15.43 -2.87
N THR A 100 -9.87 14.96 -2.15
CA THR A 100 -11.10 15.72 -1.94
C THR A 100 -10.89 16.92 -1.00
N VAL A 101 -9.91 16.86 -0.10
CA VAL A 101 -9.72 17.87 0.94
C VAL A 101 -8.79 18.99 0.46
N PHE A 102 -7.70 18.62 -0.22
CA PHE A 102 -6.63 19.56 -0.61
C PHE A 102 -6.43 19.63 -2.12
N GLY A 103 -7.31 19.04 -2.90
CA GLY A 103 -7.24 19.03 -4.36
C GLY A 103 -8.45 19.68 -5.00
N PRO A 104 -8.46 19.81 -6.32
CA PRO A 104 -9.60 20.30 -7.10
C PRO A 104 -10.74 19.29 -7.07
N ALA A 105 -11.98 19.79 -7.09
CA ALA A 105 -13.18 18.95 -6.99
C ALA A 105 -13.38 18.00 -8.18
N ALA A 106 -12.99 18.41 -9.39
CA ALA A 106 -13.33 17.70 -10.63
C ALA A 106 -12.16 16.97 -11.30
N THR A 107 -10.93 17.13 -10.81
CA THR A 107 -9.73 16.56 -11.45
C THR A 107 -8.71 16.07 -10.42
N PHE A 108 -7.58 15.56 -10.89
CA PHE A 108 -6.50 15.12 -10.01
C PHE A 108 -5.71 16.31 -9.46
N LYS A 109 -5.19 16.15 -8.25
CA LYS A 109 -4.33 17.13 -7.58
C LYS A 109 -2.90 17.04 -8.08
N THR A 110 -2.41 15.81 -8.26
CA THR A 110 -1.03 15.55 -8.64
C THR A 110 -1.01 14.53 -9.76
N TYR A 111 -0.18 14.79 -10.77
CA TYR A 111 0.23 13.81 -11.76
C TYR A 111 1.70 13.49 -11.52
N SER A 112 2.07 12.24 -11.63
CA SER A 112 3.47 11.85 -11.62
C SER A 112 3.73 10.69 -12.58
N SER A 113 4.95 10.61 -13.07
CA SER A 113 5.43 9.52 -13.91
C SER A 113 6.78 9.02 -13.42
N GLY A 114 7.11 7.77 -13.74
CA GLY A 114 8.33 7.18 -13.26
C GLY A 114 8.56 5.76 -13.76
N GLN A 115 9.45 5.06 -13.07
CA GLN A 115 9.84 3.70 -13.39
C GLN A 115 9.63 2.75 -12.21
N LEU A 116 9.20 1.55 -12.55
CA LEU A 116 9.13 0.40 -11.67
C LEU A 116 10.03 -0.69 -12.22
N LYS A 117 10.87 -1.30 -11.36
CA LYS A 117 11.67 -2.47 -11.71
C LYS A 117 11.52 -3.52 -10.62
N TYR A 118 11.52 -4.76 -11.05
CA TYR A 118 11.48 -5.93 -10.18
C TYR A 118 12.50 -6.97 -10.66
N SER A 119 13.10 -7.66 -9.73
CA SER A 119 13.90 -8.86 -9.97
C SER A 119 13.62 -9.87 -8.85
N ASP A 120 13.21 -11.06 -9.28
CA ASP A 120 12.90 -12.20 -8.43
C ASP A 120 14.09 -12.53 -7.50
N PRO A 121 13.86 -12.86 -6.22
CA PRO A 121 12.55 -12.95 -5.56
C PRO A 121 12.12 -11.66 -4.85
N ASP A 122 13.03 -10.73 -4.55
CA ASP A 122 12.81 -9.68 -3.56
C ASP A 122 13.50 -8.35 -3.85
N LYS A 123 14.04 -8.16 -5.06
CA LYS A 123 14.68 -6.89 -5.44
C LYS A 123 13.72 -6.00 -6.22
N GLY A 124 13.79 -4.72 -5.95
CA GLY A 124 12.91 -3.78 -6.63
C GLY A 124 13.40 -2.34 -6.60
N LEU A 125 12.89 -1.56 -7.55
CA LEU A 125 13.07 -0.12 -7.62
C LEU A 125 11.73 0.52 -7.96
N PHE A 126 11.39 1.57 -7.23
CA PHE A 126 10.33 2.49 -7.59
C PHE A 126 10.90 3.90 -7.60
N LYS A 127 10.79 4.59 -8.73
CA LYS A 127 11.33 5.93 -8.87
C LYS A 127 10.36 6.83 -9.62
N VAL A 128 9.83 7.82 -8.93
CA VAL A 128 9.13 8.94 -9.57
C VAL A 128 10.15 9.88 -10.18
N GLN A 129 9.98 10.18 -11.45
CA GLN A 129 10.89 11.04 -12.22
C GLN A 129 10.32 12.43 -12.44
N GLN A 130 8.99 12.54 -12.51
CA GLN A 130 8.29 13.80 -12.70
C GLN A 130 7.11 13.91 -11.74
N VAL A 131 6.91 15.08 -11.18
CA VAL A 131 5.73 15.43 -10.38
C VAL A 131 5.20 16.77 -10.87
N LEU A 132 3.93 16.79 -11.25
CA LEU A 132 3.19 17.99 -11.64
C LEU A 132 2.05 18.20 -10.65
N THR A 133 1.94 19.40 -10.10
CA THR A 133 0.90 19.75 -9.13
C THR A 133 -0.11 20.71 -9.76
N TYR A 134 -1.38 20.48 -9.45
CA TYR A 134 -2.47 21.34 -9.85
C TYR A 134 -2.26 22.78 -9.39
N THR A 135 -2.37 23.70 -10.33
CA THR A 135 -2.36 25.14 -10.08
C THR A 135 -3.69 25.70 -10.54
N PRO A 136 -4.48 26.32 -9.67
CA PRO A 136 -5.77 26.88 -10.05
C PRO A 136 -5.61 27.96 -11.11
N PRO A 137 -6.66 28.26 -11.88
CA PRO A 137 -6.66 29.38 -12.83
C PRO A 137 -6.34 30.70 -12.12
N ALA A 138 -5.49 31.51 -12.73
CA ALA A 138 -5.14 32.82 -12.18
C ALA A 138 -6.25 33.87 -12.35
N GLY A 139 -7.27 33.60 -13.18
CA GLY A 139 -8.39 34.48 -13.46
C GLY A 139 -9.54 33.76 -14.14
N GLU A 140 -10.67 34.45 -14.25
CA GLU A 140 -11.88 33.95 -14.88
C GLU A 140 -11.64 33.60 -16.36
N GLY A 141 -12.13 32.43 -16.81
CA GLY A 141 -11.95 31.93 -18.17
C GLY A 141 -10.61 31.26 -18.47
N GLN A 142 -9.65 31.27 -17.55
CA GLN A 142 -8.39 30.55 -17.72
C GLN A 142 -8.54 29.08 -17.34
N LYS A 143 -7.78 28.22 -18.04
CA LYS A 143 -7.72 26.79 -17.72
C LYS A 143 -6.72 26.52 -16.58
N PRO A 144 -6.99 25.53 -15.70
CA PRO A 144 -6.03 25.10 -14.72
C PRO A 144 -4.76 24.56 -15.39
N ARG A 145 -3.62 24.66 -14.71
CA ARG A 145 -2.33 24.18 -15.18
C ARG A 145 -1.79 23.11 -14.23
N TYR A 146 -0.91 22.29 -14.74
CA TYR A 146 -0.12 21.35 -13.96
C TYR A 146 1.34 21.73 -14.11
N LEU A 147 1.96 22.19 -13.05
CA LEU A 147 3.31 22.72 -13.06
C LEU A 147 4.23 21.87 -12.16
N PRO A 148 5.52 21.74 -12.53
CA PRO A 148 6.51 21.17 -11.62
C PRO A 148 6.52 21.97 -10.31
N SER A 149 6.50 21.29 -9.18
CA SER A 149 6.74 21.94 -7.89
C SER A 149 8.23 21.89 -7.59
N ALA A 150 8.82 23.04 -7.30
CA ALA A 150 10.25 23.14 -6.98
C ALA A 150 10.62 22.29 -5.75
N ASP A 151 9.69 22.12 -4.81
CA ASP A 151 9.89 21.39 -3.56
C ASP A 151 9.38 19.94 -3.63
N SER A 152 8.76 19.51 -4.73
CA SER A 152 8.25 18.14 -4.85
C SER A 152 9.30 17.22 -5.47
N HIS A 153 10.06 16.58 -4.61
CA HIS A 153 10.87 15.44 -5.01
C HIS A 153 9.97 14.20 -5.03
N GLY A 154 10.02 13.48 -6.14
CA GLY A 154 9.29 12.22 -6.26
C GLY A 154 9.88 11.15 -5.36
N GLU A 155 9.05 10.19 -5.00
CA GLU A 155 9.45 9.00 -4.25
C GLU A 155 10.52 8.23 -5.03
N HIS A 156 11.57 7.83 -4.31
CA HIS A 156 12.59 6.94 -4.86
C HIS A 156 13.02 5.97 -3.78
N TRP A 157 12.81 4.69 -4.02
CA TRP A 157 13.28 3.64 -3.13
C TRP A 157 13.81 2.44 -3.93
N VAL A 158 14.72 1.72 -3.30
CA VAL A 158 15.37 0.53 -3.85
C VAL A 158 15.35 -0.55 -2.78
N CYS A 159 14.96 -1.76 -3.15
CA CYS A 159 15.12 -2.96 -2.33
C CYS A 159 16.19 -3.85 -2.96
N ASP A 160 17.22 -4.22 -2.20
CA ASP A 160 18.30 -5.11 -2.63
C ASP A 160 18.12 -6.56 -2.17
N GLY A 161 17.00 -6.86 -1.49
CA GLY A 161 16.69 -8.15 -0.88
C GLY A 161 17.13 -8.27 0.58
N GLN A 162 17.93 -7.34 1.09
CA GLN A 162 18.36 -7.27 2.48
C GLN A 162 17.84 -6.02 3.19
N SER A 163 17.74 -4.94 2.46
CA SER A 163 17.33 -3.63 2.95
C SER A 163 16.48 -2.89 1.93
N VAL A 164 15.64 -1.99 2.43
CA VAL A 164 14.98 -0.96 1.62
C VAL A 164 15.69 0.36 1.87
N TYR A 165 16.07 1.03 0.80
CA TYR A 165 16.70 2.34 0.79
C TYR A 165 15.69 3.36 0.27
N GLU A 166 15.35 4.35 1.08
CA GLU A 166 14.51 5.49 0.69
C GLU A 166 15.38 6.72 0.51
N PHE A 167 15.34 7.32 -0.68
CA PHE A 167 16.11 8.52 -1.03
C PHE A 167 15.30 9.76 -0.71
N ASP A 168 15.63 10.43 0.36
CA ASP A 168 15.04 11.71 0.77
C ASP A 168 15.87 12.86 0.16
N TYR A 169 15.50 13.26 -1.05
CA TYR A 169 16.21 14.32 -1.77
C TYR A 169 16.10 15.70 -1.11
N GLN A 170 14.97 15.95 -0.45
CA GLN A 170 14.74 17.21 0.25
C GLN A 170 15.74 17.42 1.39
N ASN A 171 16.02 16.38 2.15
CA ASN A 171 16.96 16.40 3.26
C ASN A 171 18.35 15.87 2.89
N LYS A 172 18.60 15.55 1.62
CA LYS A 172 19.87 15.03 1.09
C LYS A 172 20.39 13.82 1.87
N ARG A 173 19.49 12.87 2.18
CA ARG A 173 19.82 11.67 2.95
C ARG A 173 19.23 10.43 2.33
N VAL A 174 19.79 9.27 2.69
CA VAL A 174 19.25 7.95 2.40
C VAL A 174 18.87 7.30 3.72
N VAL A 175 17.64 6.83 3.81
CA VAL A 175 17.15 6.07 4.97
C VAL A 175 17.22 4.59 4.61
N GLN A 176 18.04 3.84 5.33
CA GLN A 176 18.13 2.39 5.19
C GLN A 176 17.26 1.71 6.23
N GLN A 177 16.42 0.79 5.77
CA GLN A 177 15.64 -0.11 6.62
C GLN A 177 16.05 -1.55 6.35
N VAL A 178 16.70 -2.18 7.31
CA VAL A 178 17.10 -3.58 7.20
C VAL A 178 15.86 -4.48 7.29
N LEU A 179 15.68 -5.36 6.32
CA LEU A 179 14.58 -6.32 6.29
C LEU A 179 14.76 -7.38 7.37
N PRO A 180 13.72 -7.68 8.16
CA PRO A 180 13.72 -8.86 9.05
C PRO A 180 14.07 -10.13 8.27
N ALA A 181 14.79 -11.06 8.90
CA ALA A 181 15.19 -12.32 8.27
C ALA A 181 14.01 -13.09 7.65
N SER A 182 12.82 -12.99 8.26
CA SER A 182 11.58 -13.62 7.78
C SER A 182 11.05 -13.06 6.43
N LEU A 183 11.51 -11.87 6.02
CA LEU A 183 11.10 -11.22 4.77
C LEU A 183 12.18 -11.28 3.67
N ARG A 184 13.42 -11.65 4.02
CA ARG A 184 14.51 -11.78 3.04
C ARG A 184 14.29 -12.99 2.15
N GLY A 185 14.58 -12.86 0.87
CA GLY A 185 14.39 -13.93 -0.12
C GLY A 185 12.93 -14.25 -0.43
N LYS A 186 11.98 -13.49 0.14
CA LYS A 186 10.56 -13.61 -0.20
C LYS A 186 10.19 -12.58 -1.25
N ALA A 187 9.25 -12.96 -2.11
CA ALA A 187 8.73 -12.04 -3.10
C ALA A 187 8.23 -10.75 -2.43
N ILE A 188 8.46 -9.61 -3.08
CA ILE A 188 7.91 -8.29 -2.69
C ILE A 188 6.36 -8.34 -2.56
N ALA A 189 5.75 -9.43 -3.01
CA ALA A 189 4.34 -9.77 -2.85
C ALA A 189 3.83 -9.74 -1.40
N ASP A 190 4.69 -10.01 -0.42
CA ASP A 190 4.31 -9.86 1.00
C ASP A 190 4.26 -8.39 1.45
N GLY A 191 4.73 -7.47 0.60
CA GLY A 191 4.68 -6.03 0.81
C GLY A 191 3.30 -5.40 0.52
N PRO A 192 3.23 -4.06 0.45
CA PRO A 192 1.98 -3.32 0.22
C PRO A 192 1.46 -3.37 -1.21
N LEU A 193 2.22 -3.91 -2.15
CA LEU A 193 1.82 -4.10 -3.54
C LEU A 193 1.82 -5.58 -3.95
N PRO A 194 1.10 -6.47 -3.24
CA PRO A 194 1.04 -7.89 -3.58
C PRO A 194 0.38 -8.13 -4.93
N PHE A 195 -0.17 -7.06 -5.54
CA PHE A 195 -0.90 -7.09 -6.78
C PHE A 195 -0.03 -6.89 -8.03
N LEU A 196 1.26 -6.60 -7.87
CA LEU A 196 2.14 -6.38 -9.01
C LEU A 196 2.99 -7.60 -9.36
N PHE A 197 3.56 -8.27 -8.34
CA PHE A 197 4.51 -9.38 -8.57
C PHE A 197 4.35 -10.47 -7.52
N GLY A 198 4.57 -11.73 -7.94
CA GLY A 198 4.58 -12.89 -7.04
C GLY A 198 3.25 -13.16 -6.34
N ALA A 199 2.16 -12.76 -6.95
CA ALA A 199 0.84 -12.88 -6.36
C ALA A 199 0.41 -14.33 -6.25
N ASN A 200 0.60 -14.95 -5.09
CA ASN A 200 0.02 -16.24 -4.80
C ASN A 200 -1.49 -16.08 -4.60
N ALA A 201 -2.30 -16.82 -5.38
CA ALA A 201 -3.76 -16.73 -5.34
C ALA A 201 -4.35 -17.04 -3.95
N ALA A 202 -3.75 -18.00 -3.23
CA ALA A 202 -4.19 -18.36 -1.88
C ALA A 202 -3.90 -17.23 -0.87
N ASP A 203 -2.73 -16.60 -0.95
CA ASP A 203 -2.37 -15.48 -0.08
C ASP A 203 -3.20 -14.24 -0.35
N ILE A 204 -3.48 -13.94 -1.61
CA ILE A 204 -4.39 -12.85 -1.97
C ILE A 204 -5.79 -13.13 -1.40
N LYS A 205 -6.34 -14.32 -1.60
CA LYS A 205 -7.65 -14.70 -1.04
C LYS A 205 -7.66 -14.71 0.50
N ARG A 206 -6.58 -15.03 1.13
CA ARG A 206 -6.44 -14.95 2.59
C ARG A 206 -6.49 -13.52 3.11
N ARG A 207 -5.85 -12.58 2.40
CA ARG A 207 -5.75 -11.16 2.80
C ARG A 207 -6.94 -10.31 2.35
N TYR A 208 -7.61 -10.67 1.25
CA TYR A 208 -8.63 -9.83 0.62
C TYR A 208 -9.91 -10.60 0.30
N TRP A 209 -11.06 -9.91 0.41
CA TRP A 209 -12.29 -10.30 -0.28
C TRP A 209 -12.23 -9.78 -1.69
N LEU A 210 -12.47 -10.65 -2.68
CA LEU A 210 -12.30 -10.35 -4.09
C LEU A 210 -13.57 -10.59 -4.87
N GLN A 211 -13.79 -9.77 -5.89
CA GLN A 211 -14.78 -10.03 -6.95
C GLN A 211 -14.27 -9.52 -8.29
N VAL A 212 -14.84 -10.04 -9.39
CA VAL A 212 -14.61 -9.55 -10.74
C VAL A 212 -15.62 -8.47 -11.04
N ILE A 213 -15.14 -7.30 -11.48
CA ILE A 213 -15.98 -6.12 -11.77
C ILE A 213 -15.72 -5.57 -13.19
N THR A 214 -15.15 -6.40 -14.09
CA THR A 214 -14.79 -5.95 -15.44
C THR A 214 -15.98 -5.24 -16.12
N PRO A 215 -15.85 -3.94 -16.46
CA PRO A 215 -16.89 -3.23 -17.19
C PRO A 215 -17.09 -3.84 -18.59
N SER A 216 -18.30 -3.87 -19.06
CA SER A 216 -18.62 -4.38 -20.42
C SER A 216 -17.92 -3.60 -21.54
N THR A 217 -17.52 -2.37 -21.27
CA THR A 217 -16.78 -1.49 -22.20
C THR A 217 -15.27 -1.76 -22.20
N SER A 218 -14.72 -2.42 -21.16
CA SER A 218 -13.28 -2.73 -21.02
C SER A 218 -12.98 -4.07 -21.64
N LYS A 219 -12.66 -4.05 -22.95
CA LYS A 219 -12.26 -5.24 -23.69
C LYS A 219 -10.77 -5.52 -23.50
N GLY A 220 -10.40 -6.79 -23.36
CA GLY A 220 -9.00 -7.20 -23.22
C GLY A 220 -8.40 -6.98 -21.84
N GLU A 221 -9.24 -6.85 -20.82
CA GLU A 221 -8.84 -6.62 -19.44
C GLU A 221 -9.69 -7.42 -18.45
N TYR A 222 -9.09 -7.82 -17.33
CA TYR A 222 -9.83 -8.26 -16.15
C TYR A 222 -9.69 -7.20 -15.05
N TRP A 223 -10.83 -6.81 -14.50
CA TRP A 223 -10.87 -5.90 -13.35
C TRP A 223 -11.26 -6.66 -12.09
N LEU A 224 -10.36 -6.73 -11.14
CA LEU A 224 -10.61 -7.33 -9.83
C LEU A 224 -10.78 -6.20 -8.81
N GLU A 225 -11.80 -6.30 -7.99
CA GLU A 225 -11.98 -5.45 -6.80
C GLU A 225 -11.61 -6.24 -5.56
N ALA A 226 -10.74 -5.69 -4.72
CA ALA A 226 -10.23 -6.33 -3.51
C ALA A 226 -10.42 -5.44 -2.29
N TYR A 227 -11.06 -5.99 -1.24
CA TYR A 227 -11.23 -5.35 0.07
C TYR A 227 -10.34 -6.02 1.11
N PRO A 228 -9.62 -5.26 1.94
CA PRO A 228 -8.79 -5.82 3.01
C PRO A 228 -9.60 -6.61 4.03
N LYS A 229 -9.07 -7.76 4.47
CA LYS A 229 -9.61 -8.55 5.58
C LYS A 229 -8.96 -8.22 6.92
N THR A 230 -7.77 -7.61 6.89
CA THR A 230 -7.01 -7.28 8.09
C THR A 230 -7.08 -5.79 8.41
N MET A 231 -7.00 -5.44 9.69
CA MET A 231 -6.94 -4.04 10.12
C MET A 231 -5.67 -3.34 9.63
N ALA A 232 -4.57 -4.07 9.47
CA ALA A 232 -3.31 -3.55 8.95
C ALA A 232 -3.48 -3.05 7.52
N ASP A 233 -4.01 -3.90 6.63
CA ASP A 233 -4.26 -3.55 5.23
C ASP A 233 -5.36 -2.46 5.11
N ALA A 234 -6.44 -2.56 5.90
CA ALA A 234 -7.54 -1.57 5.93
C ALA A 234 -7.12 -0.20 6.48
N GLY A 235 -6.00 -0.13 7.21
CA GLY A 235 -5.39 1.14 7.62
C GLY A 235 -4.79 1.92 6.46
N SER A 236 -4.47 1.27 5.35
CA SER A 236 -3.81 1.86 4.19
C SER A 236 -4.80 2.29 3.10
N PHE A 237 -5.83 1.50 2.82
CA PHE A 237 -6.84 1.80 1.79
C PHE A 237 -8.19 1.11 2.12
N LEU A 238 -9.26 1.61 1.54
CA LEU A 238 -10.59 1.01 1.65
C LEU A 238 -10.71 -0.23 0.76
N LYS A 239 -10.29 -0.09 -0.48
CA LYS A 239 -10.32 -1.14 -1.51
C LYS A 239 -9.32 -0.81 -2.61
N VAL A 240 -9.00 -1.79 -3.42
CA VAL A 240 -8.19 -1.62 -4.63
C VAL A 240 -8.89 -2.24 -5.83
N HIS A 241 -8.82 -1.58 -6.98
CA HIS A 241 -9.11 -2.21 -8.27
C HIS A 241 -7.78 -2.60 -8.91
N ILE A 242 -7.68 -3.82 -9.36
CA ILE A 242 -6.52 -4.37 -10.05
C ILE A 242 -6.94 -4.62 -11.48
N ILE A 243 -6.25 -4.01 -12.42
CA ILE A 243 -6.50 -4.15 -13.86
C ILE A 243 -5.40 -5.01 -14.43
N ILE A 244 -5.77 -6.15 -14.99
CA ILE A 244 -4.87 -7.17 -15.54
C ILE A 244 -5.15 -7.27 -17.04
N ASP A 245 -4.11 -7.28 -17.86
CA ASP A 245 -4.24 -7.53 -19.29
C ASP A 245 -4.70 -8.98 -19.54
N GLU A 246 -5.67 -9.15 -20.44
CA GLU A 246 -6.25 -10.47 -20.74
C GLU A 246 -5.27 -11.40 -21.48
N LYS A 247 -4.32 -10.86 -22.25
CA LYS A 247 -3.41 -11.65 -23.09
C LYS A 247 -2.21 -12.19 -22.31
N ASP A 248 -1.58 -11.32 -21.52
CA ASP A 248 -0.34 -11.68 -20.83
C ASP A 248 -0.46 -11.80 -19.31
N PHE A 249 -1.63 -11.50 -18.77
CA PHE A 249 -1.92 -11.54 -17.33
C PHE A 249 -0.94 -10.73 -16.48
N LEU A 250 -0.37 -9.64 -17.05
CA LEU A 250 0.43 -8.69 -16.29
C LEU A 250 -0.42 -7.51 -15.80
N PRO A 251 -0.05 -6.88 -14.70
CA PRO A 251 -0.74 -5.70 -14.20
C PRO A 251 -0.65 -4.54 -15.19
N LYS A 252 -1.80 -4.02 -15.59
CA LYS A 252 -1.95 -2.86 -16.48
C LYS A 252 -2.26 -1.60 -15.71
N GLY A 253 -2.92 -1.73 -14.56
CA GLY A 253 -3.25 -0.59 -13.72
C GLY A 253 -3.72 -0.97 -12.33
N LEU A 254 -3.70 0.02 -11.45
CA LEU A 254 -4.24 -0.07 -10.10
C LEU A 254 -5.03 1.19 -9.76
N VAL A 255 -6.13 1.03 -9.02
CA VAL A 255 -6.84 2.15 -8.39
C VAL A 255 -6.94 1.88 -6.89
N LEU A 256 -6.19 2.63 -6.10
CA LEU A 256 -6.25 2.56 -4.65
C LEU A 256 -7.23 3.61 -4.13
N PHE A 257 -8.29 3.17 -3.49
CA PHE A 257 -9.28 4.05 -2.89
C PHE A 257 -8.89 4.37 -1.45
N ASP A 258 -8.81 5.66 -1.11
CA ASP A 258 -8.52 6.09 0.25
C ASP A 258 -9.48 5.43 1.25
N ARG A 259 -9.01 5.18 2.47
CA ARG A 259 -9.82 4.56 3.52
C ARG A 259 -11.13 5.31 3.84
N ASN A 260 -11.16 6.61 3.57
CA ASN A 260 -12.33 7.46 3.76
C ASN A 260 -13.13 7.68 2.46
N PHE A 261 -12.79 6.97 1.38
CA PHE A 261 -13.50 7.07 0.12
C PHE A 261 -15.00 6.80 0.30
N LYS A 262 -15.82 7.68 -0.24
CA LYS A 262 -17.29 7.55 -0.30
C LYS A 262 -17.76 8.09 -1.63
N GLN A 263 -18.36 7.24 -2.43
CA GLN A 263 -18.89 7.62 -3.73
C GLN A 263 -19.81 8.84 -3.61
N GLY A 264 -19.59 9.85 -4.45
CA GLY A 264 -20.34 11.10 -4.46
C GLY A 264 -19.99 12.10 -3.34
N LYS A 265 -19.13 11.73 -2.38
CA LYS A 265 -18.76 12.59 -1.25
C LYS A 265 -17.24 12.78 -1.11
N ASN A 266 -16.51 11.70 -1.04
CA ASN A 266 -15.06 11.72 -0.95
C ASN A 266 -14.51 10.85 -2.07
N HIS A 267 -13.85 11.49 -3.05
CA HIS A 267 -13.32 10.85 -4.25
C HIS A 267 -11.82 10.59 -4.17
N SER A 268 -11.20 10.74 -3.00
CA SER A 268 -9.76 10.55 -2.80
C SER A 268 -9.34 9.14 -3.19
N ARG A 269 -8.45 9.05 -4.16
CA ARG A 269 -7.90 7.80 -4.70
C ARG A 269 -6.60 8.06 -5.45
N THR A 270 -5.82 7.03 -5.64
CA THR A 270 -4.63 7.03 -6.48
C THR A 270 -4.83 6.05 -7.64
N VAL A 271 -4.58 6.50 -8.85
CA VAL A 271 -4.70 5.69 -10.08
C VAL A 271 -3.31 5.50 -10.66
N PHE A 272 -2.95 4.27 -10.96
CA PHE A 272 -1.73 3.91 -11.69
C PHE A 272 -2.08 3.29 -13.04
N ASN A 273 -1.31 3.64 -14.06
CA ASN A 273 -1.27 3.00 -15.36
C ASN A 273 0.17 2.56 -15.65
N PHE A 274 0.37 1.28 -15.96
CA PHE A 274 1.68 0.69 -16.28
C PHE A 274 1.81 0.51 -17.81
N LYS A 275 3.01 0.85 -18.34
CA LYS A 275 3.35 0.79 -19.77
C LYS A 275 4.57 -0.06 -20.02
#